data_66199212c62a603714d9402c9f686c31
#
_entry.id   66199212c62a603714d9402c9f686c31
#
_cell.length_a   1.000
_cell.length_b   1.000
_cell.length_c   1.000
_cell.angle_alpha   90.00
_cell.angle_beta   90.00
_cell.angle_gamma   90.00
#
_symmetry.space_group_name_H-M   'P 1'
#
loop_
_entity.id
_entity.type
_entity.pdbx_description
1 polymer ?
#
loop_
_entity_poly.entity_id
_entity_poly.type
_entity_poly.pdbx_seq_one_letter_code
_entity_poly.pdbx_strand_id
1 'polypeptide(L)'
;MAESMKGLKRTCRCAEVTKADIGKKVTLMGWVQKSRNKGGIIFVDLRDRSGIMQIIFENGPISEEGFEKAAKLRSEFVIAVEGEVMARSGAVNENLATGEIEIRANSLRVLSESETPPFPIEENSKTREEVRLKYRYLDLRRPDLQKNLILRSKVAVLVRQFLADEGFLEIETPILNKSTPEGARDYLVPSRIHPGSFYALPQSPQIFKQLLMCSGYDRYFQIAKCFRDEDLRADRQPEFTQIDMELSFVDVDDVLDVNERLLQKMFALIDVDVPLPIPRMTWQEAMDRFGSDKPDTRFGMELNDVTEVVKNCGFGVFTGAIENGGSVRGINAV
;
A
#
# COMPACT_ATOMS: atom_id res chain seq x y z
N MET A 1 -19.36 22.09 -20.66
CA MET A 1 -20.09 22.28 -19.38
C MET A 1 -20.35 20.94 -18.73
N ALA A 2 -20.20 20.85 -17.43
CA ALA A 2 -20.47 19.61 -16.67
C ALA A 2 -21.95 19.23 -16.75
N GLU A 3 -22.24 17.98 -17.02
CA GLU A 3 -23.59 17.42 -17.09
C GLU A 3 -23.98 16.76 -15.77
N SER A 4 -25.28 16.77 -15.46
CA SER A 4 -25.80 16.23 -14.20
C SER A 4 -25.76 14.69 -14.17
N MET A 5 -25.40 14.13 -13.03
CA MET A 5 -25.57 12.70 -12.75
C MET A 5 -27.03 12.29 -12.45
N LYS A 6 -27.96 13.24 -12.40
CA LYS A 6 -29.36 12.95 -12.05
C LYS A 6 -29.93 11.84 -12.95
N GLY A 7 -30.49 10.82 -12.33
CA GLY A 7 -31.06 9.65 -13.02
C GLY A 7 -30.03 8.55 -13.42
N LEU A 8 -28.72 8.78 -13.23
CA LEU A 8 -27.72 7.77 -13.49
C LEU A 8 -27.24 7.11 -12.19
N LYS A 9 -27.03 5.79 -12.26
CA LYS A 9 -26.34 5.01 -11.22
C LYS A 9 -25.32 4.11 -11.90
N ARG A 10 -24.09 4.12 -11.39
CA ARG A 10 -23.08 3.15 -11.82
C ARG A 10 -23.55 1.74 -11.48
N THR A 11 -23.58 0.83 -12.45
CA THR A 11 -23.97 -0.57 -12.26
C THR A 11 -22.80 -1.42 -11.74
N CYS A 12 -21.59 -1.17 -12.24
CA CYS A 12 -20.36 -1.89 -11.88
C CYS A 12 -19.14 -1.02 -12.16
N ARG A 13 -17.96 -1.47 -11.74
CA ARG A 13 -16.69 -0.85 -12.11
C ARG A 13 -16.13 -1.44 -13.38
N CYS A 14 -15.13 -0.76 -13.98
CA CYS A 14 -14.55 -1.11 -15.27
C CYS A 14 -14.05 -2.56 -15.33
N ALA A 15 -13.25 -3.01 -14.39
CA ALA A 15 -12.70 -4.36 -14.38
C ALA A 15 -13.57 -5.41 -13.68
N GLU A 16 -14.75 -5.04 -13.19
CA GLU A 16 -15.75 -5.99 -12.67
C GLU A 16 -16.57 -6.62 -13.80
N VAL A 17 -16.56 -6.04 -15.00
CA VAL A 17 -17.23 -6.58 -16.19
C VAL A 17 -16.39 -7.68 -16.80
N THR A 18 -17.02 -8.81 -17.10
CA THR A 18 -16.39 -10.01 -17.65
C THR A 18 -17.05 -10.49 -18.94
N LYS A 19 -16.49 -11.49 -19.60
CA LYS A 19 -17.13 -12.16 -20.75
C LYS A 19 -18.54 -12.69 -20.47
N ALA A 20 -18.82 -13.08 -19.24
CA ALA A 20 -20.14 -13.57 -18.83
C ALA A 20 -21.22 -12.46 -18.85
N ASP A 21 -20.80 -11.22 -19.02
CA ASP A 21 -21.69 -10.06 -19.06
C ASP A 21 -22.02 -9.59 -20.50
N ILE A 22 -21.49 -10.26 -21.53
CA ILE A 22 -21.76 -9.92 -22.92
C ILE A 22 -23.28 -9.93 -23.16
N GLY A 23 -23.77 -8.87 -23.82
CA GLY A 23 -25.19 -8.60 -24.07
C GLY A 23 -25.91 -7.83 -22.95
N LYS A 24 -25.26 -7.65 -21.78
CA LYS A 24 -25.84 -6.86 -20.68
C LYS A 24 -25.62 -5.37 -20.91
N LYS A 25 -26.59 -4.58 -20.48
CA LYS A 25 -26.47 -3.11 -20.42
C LYS A 25 -25.81 -2.71 -19.11
N VAL A 26 -24.81 -1.85 -19.18
CA VAL A 26 -24.06 -1.35 -18.03
C VAL A 26 -23.92 0.17 -18.08
N THR A 27 -23.80 0.77 -16.89
CA THR A 27 -23.44 2.18 -16.71
C THR A 27 -22.09 2.23 -16.03
N LEU A 28 -21.06 2.68 -16.75
CA LEU A 28 -19.72 2.87 -16.23
C LEU A 28 -19.44 4.35 -16.02
N MET A 29 -18.63 4.66 -15.00
CA MET A 29 -18.20 6.02 -14.70
C MET A 29 -16.72 6.00 -14.31
N GLY A 30 -15.94 6.92 -14.88
CA GLY A 30 -14.50 6.98 -14.62
C GLY A 30 -13.85 8.15 -15.34
N TRP A 31 -12.55 8.08 -15.42
CA TRP A 31 -11.68 9.05 -16.07
C TRP A 31 -11.25 8.55 -17.44
N VAL A 32 -11.30 9.42 -18.44
CA VAL A 32 -10.74 9.15 -19.76
C VAL A 32 -9.23 9.08 -19.66
N GLN A 33 -8.64 7.91 -19.84
CA GLN A 33 -7.18 7.76 -19.88
C GLN A 33 -6.64 8.11 -21.25
N LYS A 34 -7.28 7.61 -22.30
CA LYS A 34 -6.89 7.84 -23.70
C LYS A 34 -8.10 7.85 -24.60
N SER A 35 -8.11 8.75 -25.57
CA SER A 35 -9.11 8.80 -26.63
C SER A 35 -8.42 8.70 -27.99
N ARG A 36 -8.99 7.92 -28.91
CA ARG A 36 -8.46 7.65 -30.25
C ARG A 36 -9.60 7.71 -31.27
N ASN A 37 -9.61 8.73 -32.11
CA ASN A 37 -10.56 8.84 -33.20
C ASN A 37 -9.97 8.19 -34.47
N LYS A 38 -10.70 7.24 -35.05
CA LYS A 38 -10.30 6.47 -36.25
C LYS A 38 -11.26 6.73 -37.44
N GLY A 39 -11.85 7.91 -37.50
CA GLY A 39 -12.74 8.31 -38.58
C GLY A 39 -14.02 7.51 -38.65
N GLY A 40 -14.99 7.84 -37.83
CA GLY A 40 -16.27 7.11 -37.73
C GLY A 40 -16.43 6.20 -36.53
N ILE A 41 -15.31 5.85 -35.86
CA ILE A 41 -15.27 5.11 -34.58
C ILE A 41 -14.33 5.81 -33.62
N ILE A 42 -14.78 6.04 -32.39
CA ILE A 42 -13.95 6.62 -31.32
C ILE A 42 -13.77 5.57 -30.24
N PHE A 43 -12.52 5.28 -29.94
CA PHE A 43 -12.14 4.38 -28.84
C PHE A 43 -11.69 5.21 -27.63
N VAL A 44 -12.28 4.94 -26.48
CA VAL A 44 -11.92 5.58 -25.23
C VAL A 44 -11.52 4.50 -24.20
N ASP A 45 -10.35 4.63 -23.64
CA ASP A 45 -9.91 3.84 -22.50
C ASP A 45 -10.44 4.55 -21.24
N LEU A 46 -11.52 4.02 -20.65
CA LEU A 46 -12.12 4.53 -19.42
C LEU A 46 -11.48 3.84 -18.23
N ARG A 47 -10.94 4.62 -17.31
CA ARG A 47 -10.26 4.11 -16.11
C ARG A 47 -11.05 4.42 -14.85
N ASP A 48 -11.14 3.46 -13.97
CA ASP A 48 -11.50 3.66 -12.58
C ASP A 48 -10.53 2.90 -11.64
N ARG A 49 -10.81 2.82 -10.34
CA ARG A 49 -9.93 2.16 -9.39
C ARG A 49 -9.79 0.64 -9.58
N SER A 50 -10.67 0.01 -10.35
CA SER A 50 -10.61 -1.43 -10.63
C SER A 50 -9.75 -1.76 -11.84
N GLY A 51 -9.60 -0.81 -12.77
CA GLY A 51 -8.85 -1.00 -14.01
C GLY A 51 -9.37 -0.15 -15.16
N ILE A 52 -9.16 -0.64 -16.37
CA ILE A 52 -9.49 0.04 -17.62
C ILE A 52 -10.50 -0.78 -18.40
N MET A 53 -11.47 -0.10 -19.00
CA MET A 53 -12.43 -0.65 -19.96
C MET A 53 -12.40 0.14 -21.27
N GLN A 54 -12.30 -0.54 -22.40
CA GLN A 54 -12.44 0.10 -23.70
C GLN A 54 -13.91 0.40 -23.97
N ILE A 55 -14.19 1.66 -24.30
CA ILE A 55 -15.51 2.13 -24.74
C ILE A 55 -15.42 2.45 -26.23
N ILE A 56 -16.42 2.05 -27.00
CA ILE A 56 -16.55 2.35 -28.41
C ILE A 56 -17.75 3.27 -28.61
N PHE A 57 -17.53 4.35 -29.34
CA PHE A 57 -18.57 5.23 -29.84
C PHE A 57 -18.63 5.11 -31.37
N GLU A 58 -19.79 4.72 -31.87
CA GLU A 58 -20.09 4.55 -33.28
C GLU A 58 -21.36 5.29 -33.64
N ASN A 59 -21.45 5.84 -34.87
CA ASN A 59 -22.68 6.43 -35.35
C ASN A 59 -23.77 5.36 -35.47
N GLY A 60 -24.97 5.69 -35.03
CA GLY A 60 -26.11 4.81 -35.01
C GLY A 60 -26.48 4.37 -33.57
N PRO A 61 -25.65 3.60 -32.86
CA PRO A 61 -25.92 3.27 -31.46
C PRO A 61 -26.00 4.48 -30.53
N ILE A 62 -25.10 5.46 -30.73
CA ILE A 62 -25.16 6.76 -30.05
C ILE A 62 -25.68 7.84 -30.98
N SER A 63 -26.35 8.86 -30.44
CA SER A 63 -26.81 10.01 -31.21
C SER A 63 -25.66 10.79 -31.84
N GLU A 64 -25.91 11.52 -32.92
CA GLU A 64 -24.90 12.37 -33.57
C GLU A 64 -24.28 13.38 -32.60
N GLU A 65 -25.10 14.02 -31.75
CA GLU A 65 -24.63 14.91 -30.67
C GLU A 65 -23.73 14.17 -29.69
N GLY A 66 -24.09 12.94 -29.30
CA GLY A 66 -23.27 12.10 -28.42
C GLY A 66 -21.94 11.71 -29.05
N PHE A 67 -21.93 11.43 -30.36
CA PHE A 67 -20.70 11.13 -31.09
C PHE A 67 -19.79 12.36 -31.22
N GLU A 68 -20.32 13.53 -31.53
CA GLU A 68 -19.57 14.78 -31.54
C GLU A 68 -18.99 15.12 -30.15
N LYS A 69 -19.75 14.83 -29.09
CA LYS A 69 -19.29 14.98 -27.71
C LYS A 69 -18.13 14.02 -27.42
N ALA A 70 -18.22 12.76 -27.85
CA ALA A 70 -17.16 11.77 -27.70
C ALA A 70 -15.87 12.18 -28.45
N ALA A 71 -16.00 12.82 -29.61
CA ALA A 71 -14.85 13.33 -30.38
C ALA A 71 -14.06 14.44 -29.65
N LYS A 72 -14.68 15.14 -28.71
CA LYS A 72 -14.08 16.22 -27.92
C LYS A 72 -13.49 15.75 -26.59
N LEU A 73 -13.62 14.46 -26.26
CA LEU A 73 -13.08 13.90 -25.01
C LEU A 73 -11.56 14.01 -24.97
N ARG A 74 -11.05 14.47 -23.83
CA ARG A 74 -9.61 14.58 -23.53
C ARG A 74 -9.25 13.76 -22.29
N SER A 75 -7.94 13.55 -22.12
CA SER A 75 -7.42 12.85 -20.94
C SER A 75 -7.92 13.47 -19.64
N GLU A 76 -8.25 12.62 -18.69
CA GLU A 76 -8.75 12.93 -17.34
C GLU A 76 -10.14 13.60 -17.29
N PHE A 77 -10.87 13.74 -18.40
CA PHE A 77 -12.28 14.07 -18.33
C PHE A 77 -13.02 12.97 -17.56
N VAL A 78 -13.95 13.37 -16.73
CA VAL A 78 -14.83 12.44 -16.00
C VAL A 78 -16.08 12.24 -16.80
N ILE A 79 -16.37 10.99 -17.16
CA ILE A 79 -17.51 10.65 -17.98
C ILE A 79 -18.37 9.55 -17.36
N ALA A 80 -19.64 9.55 -17.70
CA ALA A 80 -20.55 8.43 -17.51
C ALA A 80 -20.99 7.92 -18.88
N VAL A 81 -20.94 6.60 -19.06
CA VAL A 81 -21.31 5.92 -20.29
C VAL A 81 -22.31 4.83 -19.98
N GLU A 82 -23.44 4.84 -20.70
CA GLU A 82 -24.36 3.71 -20.73
C GLU A 82 -24.14 2.98 -22.05
N GLY A 83 -24.02 1.67 -22.00
CA GLY A 83 -23.76 0.87 -23.19
C GLY A 83 -23.95 -0.62 -22.96
N GLU A 84 -23.74 -1.38 -24.02
CA GLU A 84 -23.84 -2.84 -24.03
C GLU A 84 -22.44 -3.46 -24.01
N VAL A 85 -22.27 -4.48 -23.19
CA VAL A 85 -21.03 -5.28 -23.15
C VAL A 85 -20.95 -6.15 -24.39
N MET A 86 -19.84 -6.04 -25.13
CA MET A 86 -19.63 -6.83 -26.34
C MET A 86 -18.28 -7.54 -26.30
N ALA A 87 -18.16 -8.63 -27.07
CA ALA A 87 -16.84 -9.16 -27.38
C ALA A 87 -16.05 -8.11 -28.16
N ARG A 88 -14.75 -8.03 -27.90
CA ARG A 88 -13.90 -7.07 -28.56
C ARG A 88 -13.87 -7.32 -30.08
N SER A 89 -14.11 -6.28 -30.85
CA SER A 89 -14.15 -6.36 -32.32
C SER A 89 -12.78 -6.51 -32.98
N GLY A 90 -11.72 -6.08 -32.28
CA GLY A 90 -10.32 -6.19 -32.70
C GLY A 90 -9.54 -7.29 -32.00
N ALA A 91 -8.21 -7.26 -32.11
CA ALA A 91 -7.34 -8.16 -31.39
C ALA A 91 -7.50 -8.04 -29.88
N VAL A 92 -7.45 -9.17 -29.17
CA VAL A 92 -7.45 -9.20 -27.70
C VAL A 92 -6.27 -8.40 -27.17
N ASN A 93 -6.50 -7.58 -26.15
CA ASN A 93 -5.43 -6.84 -25.48
C ASN A 93 -5.02 -7.57 -24.19
N GLU A 94 -4.00 -8.38 -24.27
CA GLU A 94 -3.48 -9.17 -23.14
C GLU A 94 -2.98 -8.33 -21.96
N ASN A 95 -2.71 -7.03 -22.17
CA ASN A 95 -2.27 -6.12 -21.11
C ASN A 95 -3.43 -5.58 -20.25
N LEU A 96 -4.67 -5.91 -20.58
CA LEU A 96 -5.85 -5.48 -19.83
C LEU A 96 -6.65 -6.69 -19.35
N ALA A 97 -7.04 -6.69 -18.09
CA ALA A 97 -7.94 -7.72 -17.55
C ALA A 97 -9.27 -7.80 -18.31
N THR A 98 -9.71 -6.69 -18.92
CA THR A 98 -10.91 -6.56 -19.74
C THR A 98 -10.63 -6.65 -21.23
N GLY A 99 -9.45 -7.09 -21.64
CA GLY A 99 -8.96 -6.98 -23.02
C GLY A 99 -9.70 -7.80 -24.07
N GLU A 100 -10.59 -8.71 -23.68
CA GLU A 100 -11.41 -9.56 -24.54
C GLU A 100 -12.81 -8.96 -24.81
N ILE A 101 -13.18 -7.92 -24.04
CA ILE A 101 -14.49 -7.27 -24.11
C ILE A 101 -14.34 -5.76 -24.29
N GLU A 102 -15.43 -5.11 -24.68
CA GLU A 102 -15.54 -3.67 -24.83
C GLU A 102 -16.98 -3.24 -24.63
N ILE A 103 -17.21 -1.96 -24.38
CA ILE A 103 -18.56 -1.41 -24.23
C ILE A 103 -18.91 -0.59 -25.46
N ARG A 104 -19.98 -0.99 -26.15
CA ARG A 104 -20.59 -0.17 -27.21
C ARG A 104 -21.51 0.85 -26.56
N ALA A 105 -21.12 2.12 -26.63
CA ALA A 105 -21.83 3.21 -25.97
C ALA A 105 -23.13 3.56 -26.66
N ASN A 106 -24.20 3.71 -25.88
CA ASN A 106 -25.51 4.21 -26.32
C ASN A 106 -25.74 5.65 -25.82
N SER A 107 -25.09 6.05 -24.72
CA SER A 107 -25.23 7.36 -24.11
C SER A 107 -23.91 7.79 -23.50
N LEU A 108 -23.63 9.10 -23.54
CA LEU A 108 -22.46 9.73 -22.95
C LEU A 108 -22.85 11.00 -22.22
N ARG A 109 -22.41 11.13 -20.97
CA ARG A 109 -22.42 12.41 -20.24
C ARG A 109 -20.99 12.77 -19.82
N VAL A 110 -20.60 14.03 -20.04
CA VAL A 110 -19.37 14.60 -19.51
C VAL A 110 -19.69 15.20 -18.14
N LEU A 111 -19.28 14.51 -17.09
CA LEU A 111 -19.54 14.92 -15.71
C LEU A 111 -18.62 16.04 -15.25
N SER A 112 -17.37 16.03 -15.75
CA SER A 112 -16.40 17.10 -15.51
C SER A 112 -15.36 17.12 -16.61
N GLU A 113 -15.06 18.30 -17.09
CA GLU A 113 -13.89 18.52 -17.95
C GLU A 113 -12.64 18.66 -17.09
N SER A 114 -11.47 18.47 -17.69
CA SER A 114 -10.17 18.61 -17.04
C SER A 114 -9.23 19.41 -17.94
N GLU A 115 -8.38 20.20 -17.34
CA GLU A 115 -7.18 20.70 -18.00
C GLU A 115 -6.21 19.56 -18.29
N THR A 116 -5.28 19.77 -19.19
CA THR A 116 -4.22 18.77 -19.48
C THR A 116 -3.40 18.53 -18.20
N PRO A 117 -3.30 17.28 -17.71
CA PRO A 117 -2.52 16.99 -16.52
C PRO A 117 -1.03 17.32 -16.73
N PRO A 118 -0.31 17.72 -15.67
CA PRO A 118 1.11 18.07 -15.75
C PRO A 118 2.02 16.87 -16.05
N PHE A 119 1.50 15.66 -15.94
CA PHE A 119 2.18 14.41 -16.30
C PHE A 119 1.15 13.32 -16.64
N PRO A 120 1.52 12.31 -17.45
CA PRO A 120 0.65 11.20 -17.78
C PRO A 120 0.41 10.32 -16.54
N ILE A 121 -0.85 9.85 -16.37
CA ILE A 121 -1.22 8.95 -15.29
C ILE A 121 -1.05 7.52 -15.77
N GLU A 122 0.15 7.00 -15.61
CA GLU A 122 0.58 5.67 -16.06
C GLU A 122 1.55 5.04 -15.06
N GLU A 123 1.67 3.73 -15.10
CA GLU A 123 2.63 3.00 -14.26
C GLU A 123 4.07 3.39 -14.62
N ASN A 124 4.97 3.26 -13.64
CA ASN A 124 6.40 3.49 -13.81
C ASN A 124 6.76 4.88 -14.40
N SER A 125 5.97 5.90 -14.07
CA SER A 125 6.20 7.26 -14.53
C SER A 125 7.61 7.76 -14.22
N LYS A 126 8.28 8.34 -15.20
CA LYS A 126 9.60 9.00 -15.08
C LYS A 126 9.51 10.45 -14.59
N THR A 127 8.32 10.93 -14.26
CA THR A 127 8.10 12.29 -13.76
C THR A 127 8.82 12.48 -12.44
N ARG A 128 9.53 13.60 -12.29
CA ARG A 128 10.27 13.93 -11.06
C ARG A 128 9.33 13.98 -9.84
N GLU A 129 9.85 13.59 -8.70
CA GLU A 129 9.07 13.44 -7.47
C GLU A 129 8.44 14.75 -7.02
N GLU A 130 9.15 15.89 -7.15
CA GLU A 130 8.63 17.20 -6.74
C GLU A 130 7.35 17.57 -7.49
N VAL A 131 7.27 17.23 -8.79
CA VAL A 131 6.06 17.48 -9.60
C VAL A 131 4.94 16.55 -9.18
N ARG A 132 5.24 15.27 -8.93
CA ARG A 132 4.27 14.27 -8.46
C ARG A 132 3.72 14.62 -7.07
N LEU A 133 4.56 15.10 -6.17
CA LEU A 133 4.15 15.55 -4.83
C LEU A 133 3.29 16.81 -4.88
N LYS A 134 3.61 17.75 -5.77
CA LYS A 134 2.79 18.97 -5.98
C LYS A 134 1.36 18.63 -6.44
N TYR A 135 1.23 17.62 -7.29
CA TYR A 135 -0.07 17.15 -7.81
C TYR A 135 -0.40 15.74 -7.30
N ARG A 136 -0.22 15.53 -5.99
CA ARG A 136 -0.33 14.22 -5.36
C ARG A 136 -1.64 13.49 -5.63
N TYR A 137 -2.75 14.23 -5.73
CA TYR A 137 -4.07 13.68 -6.05
C TYR A 137 -4.15 13.08 -7.47
N LEU A 138 -3.34 13.56 -8.42
CA LEU A 138 -3.20 12.94 -9.74
C LEU A 138 -2.25 11.74 -9.69
N ASP A 139 -1.13 11.87 -8.98
CA ASP A 139 -0.16 10.79 -8.81
C ASP A 139 -0.82 9.55 -8.16
N LEU A 140 -1.72 9.74 -7.19
CA LEU A 140 -2.48 8.66 -6.56
C LEU A 140 -3.51 7.97 -7.48
N ARG A 141 -3.75 8.47 -8.70
CA ARG A 141 -4.53 7.76 -9.72
C ARG A 141 -3.73 6.70 -10.46
N ARG A 142 -2.41 6.72 -10.33
CA ARG A 142 -1.52 5.74 -10.98
C ARG A 142 -1.74 4.36 -10.36
N PRO A 143 -1.85 3.28 -11.17
CA PRO A 143 -2.13 1.95 -10.67
C PRO A 143 -1.09 1.43 -9.67
N ASP A 144 0.20 1.71 -9.90
CA ASP A 144 1.31 1.31 -9.03
C ASP A 144 1.26 1.93 -7.62
N LEU A 145 0.75 3.16 -7.48
CA LEU A 145 0.52 3.78 -6.17
C LEU A 145 -0.83 3.39 -5.57
N GLN A 146 -1.84 3.30 -6.41
CA GLN A 146 -3.19 2.96 -5.98
C GLN A 146 -3.25 1.56 -5.36
N LYS A 147 -2.53 0.57 -5.94
CA LYS A 147 -2.44 -0.78 -5.39
C LYS A 147 -1.85 -0.80 -3.97
N ASN A 148 -0.89 0.08 -3.66
CA ASN A 148 -0.30 0.15 -2.32
C ASN A 148 -1.33 0.59 -1.27
N LEU A 149 -2.15 1.61 -1.57
CA LEU A 149 -3.22 2.06 -0.67
C LEU A 149 -4.33 1.01 -0.53
N ILE A 150 -4.67 0.33 -1.63
CA ILE A 150 -5.64 -0.77 -1.61
C ILE A 150 -5.11 -1.93 -0.76
N LEU A 151 -3.84 -2.32 -0.93
CA LEU A 151 -3.20 -3.35 -0.12
C LEU A 151 -3.20 -2.96 1.36
N ARG A 152 -2.79 -1.73 1.70
CA ARG A 152 -2.84 -1.22 3.07
C ARG A 152 -4.24 -1.34 3.69
N SER A 153 -5.28 -1.00 2.92
CA SER A 153 -6.66 -1.16 3.36
C SER A 153 -7.03 -2.62 3.62
N LYS A 154 -6.64 -3.53 2.71
CA LYS A 154 -6.88 -4.98 2.87
C LYS A 154 -6.15 -5.53 4.11
N VAL A 155 -4.90 -5.15 4.32
CA VAL A 155 -4.13 -5.53 5.50
C VAL A 155 -4.84 -5.08 6.78
N ALA A 156 -5.29 -3.82 6.85
CA ALA A 156 -5.99 -3.32 8.04
C ALA A 156 -7.29 -4.09 8.35
N VAL A 157 -8.06 -4.45 7.33
CA VAL A 157 -9.29 -5.26 7.49
C VAL A 157 -8.94 -6.67 7.95
N LEU A 158 -7.94 -7.31 7.32
CA LEU A 158 -7.49 -8.65 7.69
C LEU A 158 -6.99 -8.71 9.13
N VAL A 159 -6.17 -7.74 9.55
CA VAL A 159 -5.63 -7.64 10.92
C VAL A 159 -6.77 -7.56 11.94
N ARG A 160 -7.77 -6.68 11.70
CA ARG A 160 -8.94 -6.56 12.58
C ARG A 160 -9.71 -7.87 12.70
N GLN A 161 -9.98 -8.51 11.57
CA GLN A 161 -10.71 -9.77 11.58
C GLN A 161 -9.92 -10.87 12.31
N PHE A 162 -8.63 -11.02 11.96
CA PHE A 162 -7.79 -12.03 12.57
C PHE A 162 -7.69 -11.84 14.09
N LEU A 163 -7.38 -10.64 14.55
CA LEU A 163 -7.23 -10.37 15.98
C LEU A 163 -8.55 -10.47 16.74
N ALA A 164 -9.67 -10.08 16.14
CA ALA A 164 -10.99 -10.29 16.73
C ALA A 164 -11.31 -11.78 16.88
N ASP A 165 -11.00 -12.61 15.89
CA ASP A 165 -11.18 -14.07 15.93
C ASP A 165 -10.29 -14.73 17.00
N GLU A 166 -9.11 -14.15 17.29
CA GLU A 166 -8.20 -14.55 18.37
C GLU A 166 -8.62 -13.99 19.75
N GLY A 167 -9.76 -13.32 19.86
CA GLY A 167 -10.31 -12.78 21.09
C GLY A 167 -9.71 -11.46 21.55
N PHE A 168 -9.03 -10.73 20.69
CA PHE A 168 -8.56 -9.38 21.00
C PHE A 168 -9.68 -8.35 20.85
N LEU A 169 -9.63 -7.31 21.67
CA LEU A 169 -10.51 -6.15 21.61
C LEU A 169 -9.76 -4.96 21.00
N GLU A 170 -10.32 -4.38 19.94
CA GLU A 170 -9.79 -3.12 19.38
C GLU A 170 -10.25 -1.96 20.28
N ILE A 171 -9.30 -1.27 20.93
CA ILE A 171 -9.59 -0.16 21.82
C ILE A 171 -8.76 1.04 21.39
N GLU A 172 -9.44 2.14 21.02
CA GLU A 172 -8.78 3.41 20.71
C GLU A 172 -8.31 4.10 21.99
N THR A 173 -7.10 4.65 21.93
CA THR A 173 -6.48 5.39 23.03
C THR A 173 -6.30 6.85 22.68
N PRO A 174 -6.24 7.78 23.66
CA PRO A 174 -6.03 9.20 23.40
C PRO A 174 -4.71 9.49 22.68
N ILE A 175 -4.77 10.39 21.68
CA ILE A 175 -3.58 10.90 20.99
C ILE A 175 -2.99 12.12 21.72
N LEU A 176 -3.82 13.02 22.26
CA LEU A 176 -3.34 14.10 23.10
C LEU A 176 -3.07 13.58 24.51
N ASN A 177 -1.80 13.40 24.82
CA ASN A 177 -1.36 12.68 26.02
C ASN A 177 -0.33 13.50 26.80
N LYS A 178 0.10 12.98 27.94
CA LYS A 178 1.27 13.45 28.69
C LYS A 178 2.53 12.85 28.06
N SER A 179 3.62 13.64 28.02
CA SER A 179 4.94 13.13 27.61
C SER A 179 5.36 11.90 28.41
N THR A 180 5.86 10.88 27.72
CA THR A 180 6.34 9.63 28.30
C THR A 180 7.71 9.28 27.73
N PRO A 181 8.70 8.91 28.55
CA PRO A 181 10.02 8.58 28.07
C PRO A 181 10.03 7.19 27.45
N GLU A 182 9.93 7.10 26.12
CA GLU A 182 9.96 5.84 25.36
C GLU A 182 11.17 5.71 24.41
N GLY A 183 12.20 6.53 24.59
CA GLY A 183 13.45 6.45 23.82
C GLY A 183 13.58 7.44 22.66
N ALA A 184 12.49 7.95 22.10
CA ALA A 184 12.50 9.03 21.11
C ALA A 184 12.12 10.37 21.75
N ARG A 185 12.22 11.46 21.00
CA ARG A 185 11.67 12.76 21.40
C ARG A 185 10.19 12.86 21.02
N ASP A 186 9.42 13.50 21.89
CA ASP A 186 8.00 13.70 21.67
C ASP A 186 7.73 14.95 20.84
N TYR A 187 6.72 14.90 19.96
CA TYR A 187 6.11 16.10 19.41
C TYR A 187 5.20 16.75 20.45
N LEU A 188 5.41 18.01 20.74
CA LEU A 188 4.66 18.75 21.72
C LEU A 188 3.57 19.62 21.07
N VAL A 189 2.37 19.60 21.65
CA VAL A 189 1.24 20.42 21.24
C VAL A 189 0.94 21.43 22.37
N PRO A 190 1.12 22.73 22.17
CA PRO A 190 0.87 23.72 23.23
C PRO A 190 -0.61 23.78 23.60
N SER A 191 -0.89 23.84 24.90
CA SER A 191 -2.25 24.02 25.40
C SER A 191 -2.68 25.48 25.29
N ARG A 192 -3.76 25.77 24.59
CA ARG A 192 -4.34 27.10 24.52
C ARG A 192 -4.99 27.54 25.85
N ILE A 193 -5.51 26.58 26.61
CA ILE A 193 -6.26 26.83 27.85
C ILE A 193 -5.31 26.98 29.06
N HIS A 194 -4.19 26.27 29.05
CA HIS A 194 -3.21 26.27 30.13
C HIS A 194 -1.85 26.80 29.60
N PRO A 195 -1.59 28.13 29.69
CA PRO A 195 -0.32 28.71 29.22
C PRO A 195 0.88 28.04 29.90
N GLY A 196 1.90 27.70 29.09
CA GLY A 196 3.10 27.01 29.56
C GLY A 196 2.97 25.49 29.71
N SER A 197 1.79 24.93 29.45
CA SER A 197 1.55 23.47 29.45
C SER A 197 1.44 22.95 28.03
N PHE A 198 1.82 21.66 27.85
CA PHE A 198 1.84 20.99 26.55
C PHE A 198 1.21 19.61 26.67
N TYR A 199 0.55 19.21 25.60
CA TYR A 199 0.30 17.79 25.31
C TYR A 199 1.46 17.22 24.52
N ALA A 200 1.67 15.93 24.61
CA ALA A 200 2.58 15.19 23.74
C ALA A 200 1.80 14.25 22.81
N LEU A 201 2.27 14.10 21.57
CA LEU A 201 1.77 13.07 20.68
C LEU A 201 2.44 11.73 21.05
N PRO A 202 1.70 10.59 21.11
CA PRO A 202 2.24 9.35 21.64
C PRO A 202 3.27 8.73 20.69
N GLN A 203 4.37 8.24 21.25
CA GLN A 203 5.33 7.41 20.52
C GLN A 203 4.78 5.99 20.29
N SER A 204 3.97 5.51 21.22
CA SER A 204 3.12 4.34 21.17
C SER A 204 2.01 4.46 22.23
N PRO A 205 0.94 3.65 22.23
CA PRO A 205 -0.07 3.66 23.28
C PRO A 205 0.36 2.89 24.56
N GLN A 206 1.66 2.85 24.88
CA GLN A 206 2.27 1.98 25.88
C GLN A 206 1.61 2.05 27.26
N ILE A 207 1.40 3.23 27.81
CA ILE A 207 0.78 3.39 29.13
C ILE A 207 -0.66 2.90 29.13
N PHE A 208 -1.42 3.24 28.09
CA PHE A 208 -2.83 2.88 28.00
C PHE A 208 -3.03 1.38 27.87
N LYS A 209 -2.25 0.70 27.03
CA LYS A 209 -2.38 -0.75 26.90
C LYS A 209 -2.00 -1.51 28.18
N GLN A 210 -1.00 -1.03 28.93
CA GLN A 210 -0.68 -1.59 30.25
C GLN A 210 -1.84 -1.38 31.23
N LEU A 211 -2.45 -0.19 31.26
CA LEU A 211 -3.62 0.09 32.08
C LEU A 211 -4.81 -0.80 31.72
N LEU A 212 -5.00 -1.08 30.42
CA LEU A 212 -6.05 -2.00 29.96
C LEU A 212 -5.79 -3.44 30.46
N MET A 213 -4.54 -3.91 30.47
CA MET A 213 -4.21 -5.20 31.07
C MET A 213 -4.53 -5.23 32.57
N CYS A 214 -4.13 -4.20 33.32
CA CYS A 214 -4.47 -4.04 34.74
C CYS A 214 -5.98 -3.95 34.98
N SER A 215 -6.74 -3.51 33.98
CA SER A 215 -8.20 -3.40 34.03
C SER A 215 -8.93 -4.67 33.58
N GLY A 216 -8.21 -5.76 33.29
CA GLY A 216 -8.77 -7.06 32.98
C GLY A 216 -9.26 -7.26 31.55
N TYR A 217 -8.71 -6.51 30.57
CA TYR A 217 -9.08 -6.68 29.17
C TYR A 217 -8.33 -7.82 28.44
N ASP A 218 -7.40 -8.48 29.08
CA ASP A 218 -6.63 -9.66 28.68
C ASP A 218 -5.94 -9.60 27.32
N ARG A 219 -6.64 -9.23 26.26
CA ARG A 219 -6.12 -9.12 24.88
C ARG A 219 -6.60 -7.83 24.23
N TYR A 220 -5.68 -6.94 24.03
CA TYR A 220 -5.90 -5.63 23.41
C TYR A 220 -5.16 -5.54 22.08
N PHE A 221 -5.74 -4.84 21.11
CA PHE A 221 -5.00 -4.33 19.95
C PHE A 221 -5.52 -2.97 19.50
N GLN A 222 -4.70 -2.28 18.73
CA GLN A 222 -5.06 -1.03 18.06
C GLN A 222 -4.22 -0.87 16.80
N ILE A 223 -4.81 -0.38 15.71
CA ILE A 223 -4.07 0.16 14.58
C ILE A 223 -3.76 1.62 14.91
N ALA A 224 -2.68 1.81 15.66
CA ALA A 224 -2.33 3.05 16.32
C ALA A 224 -1.53 4.00 15.44
N LYS A 225 -1.83 5.31 15.53
CA LYS A 225 -0.95 6.37 15.04
C LYS A 225 0.11 6.67 16.09
N CYS A 226 1.38 6.63 15.64
CA CYS A 226 2.55 6.85 16.47
C CYS A 226 3.40 7.97 15.90
N PHE A 227 4.07 8.73 16.78
CA PHE A 227 4.81 9.93 16.45
C PHE A 227 6.18 9.91 17.13
N ARG A 228 7.25 10.17 16.38
CA ARG A 228 8.60 10.25 16.94
C ARG A 228 9.36 11.37 16.24
N ASP A 229 9.87 12.31 17.02
CA ASP A 229 10.72 13.41 16.54
C ASP A 229 12.17 12.93 16.44
N GLU A 230 12.44 12.20 15.38
CA GLU A 230 13.74 11.62 15.06
C GLU A 230 14.16 11.95 13.63
N ASP A 231 15.44 11.77 13.32
CA ASP A 231 15.96 11.95 11.98
C ASP A 231 15.31 10.96 10.99
N LEU A 232 14.93 11.48 9.83
CA LEU A 232 14.34 10.70 8.77
C LEU A 232 15.36 9.72 8.18
N ARG A 233 14.89 8.50 7.89
CA ARG A 233 15.63 7.48 7.15
C ARG A 233 14.73 6.91 6.06
N ALA A 234 15.27 6.09 5.17
CA ALA A 234 14.52 5.48 4.07
C ALA A 234 13.25 4.72 4.55
N ASP A 235 13.32 4.10 5.72
CA ASP A 235 12.27 3.29 6.35
C ASP A 235 11.64 3.94 7.59
N ARG A 236 12.01 5.17 7.95
CA ARG A 236 11.53 5.87 9.15
C ARG A 236 10.86 7.18 8.81
N GLN A 237 9.64 7.33 9.31
CA GLN A 237 8.84 8.54 9.20
C GLN A 237 8.49 9.08 10.58
N PRO A 238 8.34 10.42 10.75
CA PRO A 238 7.98 11.01 12.03
C PRO A 238 6.59 10.64 12.51
N GLU A 239 5.69 10.33 11.57
CA GLU A 239 4.37 9.77 11.80
C GLU A 239 4.25 8.43 11.09
N PHE A 240 3.87 7.39 11.83
CA PHE A 240 3.71 6.04 11.29
C PHE A 240 2.56 5.29 11.98
N THR A 241 2.23 4.13 11.48
CA THR A 241 1.14 3.31 12.01
C THR A 241 1.71 1.99 12.55
N GLN A 242 1.32 1.62 13.76
CA GLN A 242 1.61 0.31 14.36
C GLN A 242 0.36 -0.56 14.41
N ILE A 243 0.53 -1.85 14.22
CA ILE A 243 -0.38 -2.86 14.74
C ILE A 243 0.12 -3.13 16.16
N ASP A 244 -0.50 -2.48 17.13
CA ASP A 244 -0.09 -2.55 18.53
C ASP A 244 -0.94 -3.57 19.26
N MET A 245 -0.31 -4.45 20.04
CA MET A 245 -0.99 -5.52 20.78
C MET A 245 -0.45 -5.61 22.19
N GLU A 246 -1.30 -6.04 23.13
CA GLU A 246 -0.92 -6.37 24.50
C GLU A 246 -1.74 -7.55 24.97
N LEU A 247 -1.09 -8.50 25.67
CA LEU A 247 -1.70 -9.72 26.17
C LEU A 247 -1.35 -9.93 27.63
N SER A 248 -2.32 -10.45 28.39
CA SER A 248 -2.13 -10.92 29.77
C SER A 248 -2.07 -12.45 29.81
N PHE A 249 -1.44 -13.01 30.88
CA PHE A 249 -1.40 -14.43 31.16
C PHE A 249 -0.80 -15.29 30.04
N VAL A 250 0.22 -14.78 29.38
CA VAL A 250 0.93 -15.41 28.26
C VAL A 250 2.43 -15.40 28.48
N ASP A 251 3.13 -16.30 27.81
CA ASP A 251 4.60 -16.29 27.74
C ASP A 251 5.08 -15.86 26.34
N VAL A 252 6.39 -15.97 26.11
CA VAL A 252 7.02 -15.53 24.86
C VAL A 252 6.51 -16.33 23.66
N ASP A 253 6.30 -17.63 23.84
CA ASP A 253 5.89 -18.52 22.75
C ASP A 253 4.45 -18.22 22.29
N ASP A 254 3.56 -17.87 23.20
CA ASP A 254 2.18 -17.47 22.88
C ASP A 254 2.17 -16.18 22.02
N VAL A 255 3.01 -15.20 22.38
CA VAL A 255 3.12 -13.94 21.61
C VAL A 255 3.68 -14.22 20.22
N LEU A 256 4.70 -15.07 20.13
CA LEU A 256 5.31 -15.43 18.84
C LEU A 256 4.31 -16.17 17.94
N ASP A 257 3.55 -17.14 18.46
CA ASP A 257 2.56 -17.90 17.70
C ASP A 257 1.49 -16.98 17.07
N VAL A 258 0.92 -16.07 17.85
CA VAL A 258 -0.06 -15.13 17.33
C VAL A 258 0.53 -14.27 16.20
N ASN A 259 1.75 -13.75 16.39
CA ASN A 259 2.42 -12.91 15.40
C ASN A 259 2.78 -13.69 14.14
N GLU A 260 3.30 -14.91 14.25
CA GLU A 260 3.65 -15.76 13.12
C GLU A 260 2.43 -16.04 12.23
N ARG A 261 1.31 -16.43 12.84
CA ARG A 261 0.04 -16.70 12.13
C ARG A 261 -0.54 -15.43 11.49
N LEU A 262 -0.41 -14.28 12.15
CA LEU A 262 -0.81 -12.99 11.59
C LEU A 262 0.04 -12.64 10.38
N LEU A 263 1.36 -12.74 10.49
CA LEU A 263 2.30 -12.46 9.38
C LEU A 263 2.02 -13.38 8.19
N GLN A 264 1.86 -14.68 8.40
CA GLN A 264 1.52 -15.62 7.32
C GLN A 264 0.27 -15.17 6.56
N LYS A 265 -0.80 -14.81 7.26
CA LYS A 265 -2.03 -14.32 6.61
C LYS A 265 -1.83 -12.98 5.89
N MET A 266 -1.03 -12.07 6.44
CA MET A 266 -0.74 -10.79 5.80
C MET A 266 0.05 -10.98 4.50
N PHE A 267 1.07 -11.83 4.51
CA PHE A 267 1.89 -12.10 3.33
C PHE A 267 1.12 -12.87 2.24
N ALA A 268 0.17 -13.70 2.62
CA ALA A 268 -0.73 -14.36 1.65
C ALA A 268 -1.57 -13.36 0.81
N LEU A 269 -1.77 -12.12 1.26
CA LEU A 269 -2.43 -11.06 0.46
C LEU A 269 -1.63 -10.65 -0.79
N ILE A 270 -0.35 -10.99 -0.82
CA ILE A 270 0.58 -10.70 -1.93
C ILE A 270 1.18 -11.97 -2.51
N ASP A 271 0.50 -13.10 -2.33
CA ASP A 271 0.86 -14.43 -2.85
C ASP A 271 2.26 -14.91 -2.37
N VAL A 272 2.68 -14.48 -1.18
CA VAL A 272 3.90 -14.95 -0.52
C VAL A 272 3.53 -15.94 0.58
N ASP A 273 3.99 -17.16 0.45
CA ASP A 273 3.86 -18.20 1.49
C ASP A 273 4.96 -18.01 2.55
N VAL A 274 4.55 -17.93 3.81
CA VAL A 274 5.45 -17.86 4.95
C VAL A 274 5.34 -19.17 5.72
N PRO A 275 6.36 -20.04 5.66
CA PRO A 275 6.33 -21.31 6.39
C PRO A 275 6.35 -21.06 7.91
N LEU A 276 5.58 -21.87 8.63
CA LEU A 276 5.53 -21.83 10.09
C LEU A 276 6.08 -23.15 10.68
N PRO A 277 6.75 -23.09 11.86
CA PRO A 277 7.12 -21.89 12.59
C PRO A 277 8.23 -21.10 11.88
N ILE A 278 8.26 -19.78 12.08
CA ILE A 278 9.37 -18.93 11.57
C ILE A 278 10.65 -19.34 12.31
N PRO A 279 11.80 -19.56 11.61
CA PRO A 279 13.05 -19.91 12.23
C PRO A 279 13.49 -18.91 13.30
N ARG A 280 13.88 -19.41 14.45
CA ARG A 280 14.37 -18.61 15.59
C ARG A 280 15.89 -18.62 15.62
N MET A 281 16.47 -17.49 15.93
CA MET A 281 17.92 -17.29 15.99
C MET A 281 18.25 -16.46 17.22
N THR A 282 19.31 -16.84 17.93
CA THR A 282 19.81 -16.02 19.04
C THR A 282 20.50 -14.77 18.49
N TRP A 283 20.58 -13.72 19.32
CA TRP A 283 21.34 -12.52 18.94
C TRP A 283 22.79 -12.85 18.60
N GLN A 284 23.43 -13.71 19.41
CA GLN A 284 24.83 -14.11 19.19
C GLN A 284 24.98 -14.82 17.83
N GLU A 285 24.09 -15.76 17.52
CA GLU A 285 24.09 -16.47 16.24
C GLU A 285 23.88 -15.51 15.05
N ALA A 286 22.97 -14.55 15.17
CA ALA A 286 22.75 -13.54 14.14
C ALA A 286 23.99 -12.69 13.90
N MET A 287 24.65 -12.25 14.97
CA MET A 287 25.90 -11.50 14.87
C MET A 287 27.06 -12.35 14.32
N ASP A 288 27.15 -13.62 14.71
CA ASP A 288 28.21 -14.51 14.26
C ASP A 288 28.09 -14.88 12.79
N ARG A 289 26.88 -15.15 12.31
CA ARG A 289 26.62 -15.57 10.93
C ARG A 289 26.43 -14.42 9.95
N PHE A 290 25.86 -13.31 10.39
CA PHE A 290 25.45 -12.22 9.50
C PHE A 290 25.99 -10.83 9.86
N GLY A 291 26.55 -10.66 11.04
CA GLY A 291 27.07 -9.36 11.51
C GLY A 291 25.97 -8.32 11.77
N SER A 292 24.74 -8.78 11.91
CA SER A 292 23.55 -7.90 12.08
C SER A 292 22.50 -8.59 12.96
N ASP A 293 21.83 -7.83 13.80
CA ASP A 293 20.67 -8.27 14.56
C ASP A 293 19.38 -8.39 13.72
N LYS A 294 19.47 -8.06 12.43
CA LYS A 294 18.38 -8.16 11.43
C LYS A 294 18.87 -8.85 10.16
N PRO A 295 19.23 -10.15 10.27
CA PRO A 295 19.82 -10.86 9.15
C PRO A 295 18.81 -11.07 8.02
N ASP A 296 19.27 -10.93 6.77
CA ASP A 296 18.54 -11.41 5.61
C ASP A 296 18.98 -12.84 5.30
N THR A 297 18.11 -13.80 5.58
CA THR A 297 18.37 -15.23 5.40
C THR A 297 17.95 -15.78 4.02
N ARG A 298 17.56 -14.91 3.09
CA ARG A 298 17.11 -15.31 1.74
C ARG A 298 18.27 -15.71 0.81
N PHE A 299 19.47 -15.41 1.19
CA PHE A 299 20.69 -15.77 0.46
C PHE A 299 21.79 -16.23 1.42
N GLY A 300 22.73 -17.05 0.91
CA GLY A 300 23.70 -17.80 1.72
C GLY A 300 25.07 -17.16 1.88
N MET A 301 25.20 -15.83 1.97
CA MET A 301 26.50 -15.18 2.22
C MET A 301 26.74 -14.98 3.72
N GLU A 302 26.96 -16.09 4.43
CA GLU A 302 27.24 -16.04 5.86
C GLU A 302 28.71 -15.67 6.14
N LEU A 303 28.96 -15.06 7.29
CA LEU A 303 30.28 -14.77 7.78
C LEU A 303 30.96 -16.07 8.24
N ASN A 304 32.21 -16.30 7.80
CA ASN A 304 33.03 -17.39 8.24
C ASN A 304 34.14 -16.85 9.13
N ASP A 305 34.38 -17.48 10.27
CA ASP A 305 35.48 -17.13 11.14
C ASP A 305 36.79 -17.64 10.53
N VAL A 306 37.67 -16.72 10.16
CA VAL A 306 38.99 -17.01 9.57
C VAL A 306 40.12 -16.62 10.52
N THR A 307 39.83 -16.35 11.80
CA THR A 307 40.77 -15.89 12.80
C THR A 307 42.01 -16.76 12.88
N GLU A 308 41.84 -18.08 12.99
CA GLU A 308 42.99 -19.01 13.08
C GLU A 308 43.79 -19.10 11.77
N VAL A 309 43.14 -18.90 10.63
CA VAL A 309 43.82 -18.91 9.30
C VAL A 309 44.74 -17.73 9.14
N VAL A 310 44.33 -16.56 9.65
CA VAL A 310 45.08 -15.30 9.48
C VAL A 310 45.91 -14.89 10.68
N LYS A 311 45.95 -15.71 11.73
CA LYS A 311 46.64 -15.45 13.00
C LYS A 311 48.11 -15.06 12.86
N ASN A 312 48.79 -15.64 11.89
CA ASN A 312 50.22 -15.40 11.64
C ASN A 312 50.48 -14.61 10.36
N CYS A 313 49.46 -13.95 9.79
CA CYS A 313 49.66 -13.13 8.62
C CYS A 313 50.38 -11.82 8.99
N GLY A 314 51.13 -11.25 8.05
CA GLY A 314 51.87 -9.99 8.29
C GLY A 314 50.96 -8.73 8.27
N PHE A 315 49.63 -8.87 8.27
CA PHE A 315 48.74 -7.74 8.19
C PHE A 315 48.29 -7.26 9.57
N GLY A 316 48.89 -6.13 10.03
CA GLY A 316 48.73 -5.61 11.38
C GLY A 316 47.30 -5.34 11.86
N VAL A 317 46.32 -5.12 10.94
CA VAL A 317 44.91 -4.95 11.33
C VAL A 317 44.35 -6.27 11.85
N PHE A 318 44.66 -7.39 11.21
CA PHE A 318 44.15 -8.69 11.62
C PHE A 318 44.84 -9.16 12.90
N THR A 319 46.19 -9.08 12.95
CA THR A 319 46.94 -9.49 14.16
C THR A 319 46.55 -8.63 15.36
N GLY A 320 46.41 -7.31 15.19
CA GLY A 320 45.99 -6.42 16.26
C GLY A 320 44.55 -6.67 16.75
N ALA A 321 43.63 -7.04 15.87
CA ALA A 321 42.28 -7.44 16.27
C ALA A 321 42.30 -8.72 17.12
N ILE A 322 43.11 -9.71 16.71
CA ILE A 322 43.23 -10.99 17.43
C ILE A 322 43.92 -10.80 18.79
N GLU A 323 45.01 -10.00 18.86
CA GLU A 323 45.72 -9.68 20.12
C GLU A 323 44.78 -8.99 21.14
N ASN A 324 43.83 -8.21 20.68
CA ASN A 324 42.83 -7.56 21.52
C ASN A 324 41.58 -8.45 21.82
N GLY A 325 41.66 -9.75 21.52
CA GLY A 325 40.56 -10.70 21.80
C GLY A 325 39.37 -10.63 20.82
N GLY A 326 39.57 -9.94 19.69
CA GLY A 326 38.59 -9.89 18.61
C GLY A 326 38.69 -11.07 17.66
N SER A 327 37.81 -11.11 16.64
CA SER A 327 37.84 -12.12 15.57
C SER A 327 37.98 -11.47 14.20
N VAL A 328 38.49 -12.25 13.24
CA VAL A 328 38.55 -11.87 11.83
C VAL A 328 37.54 -12.75 11.08
N ARG A 329 36.59 -12.11 10.43
CA ARG A 329 35.52 -12.79 9.70
C ARG A 329 35.48 -12.34 8.25
N GLY A 330 35.13 -13.25 7.36
CA GLY A 330 35.04 -12.98 5.94
C GLY A 330 33.79 -13.63 5.32
N ILE A 331 33.37 -13.12 4.17
CA ILE A 331 32.33 -13.74 3.35
C ILE A 331 32.97 -14.31 2.09
N ASN A 332 32.47 -15.46 1.64
CA ASN A 332 32.77 -15.99 0.33
C ASN A 332 31.72 -15.54 -0.66
N ALA A 333 32.06 -14.55 -1.48
CA ALA A 333 31.19 -14.01 -2.52
C ALA A 333 31.43 -14.75 -3.84
N VAL A 334 30.81 -15.93 -3.99
CA VAL A 334 30.92 -16.79 -5.20
C VAL A 334 29.74 -16.50 -6.13
#